data_cc43ce999bd973f72323bf7561159aa8
#
_entry.id   cc43ce999bd973f72323bf7561159aa8
#
_cell.length_a   1.000
_cell.length_b   1.000
_cell.length_c   1.000
_cell.angle_alpha   90.00
_cell.angle_beta   90.00
_cell.angle_gamma   90.00
#
_symmetry.space_group_name_H-M   'P 1'
#
loop_
_entity.id
_entity.type
_entity.pdbx_description
1 polymer ?
#
loop_
_entity_poly.entity_id
_entity_poly.type
_entity_poly.pdbx_seq_one_letter_code
_entity_poly.pdbx_strand_id
1 'polypeptide(L)'
;GWLDLKTMQPMNHLNASPETSLSVTFLLKLYELTHKEEYKRAAFKAMNAVIHEIIPVGKWEDFETYWSCSRYGSDNLVGKKVLRNNMHKQNNFSMFWTAEALLECYRLTSNKEYLDYGQRTLDELLMTQASWQPPYMYVNVLGGFGVLNADGEWNDSRESLFSELI
;
A
#
# COMPACT_ATOMS: atom_id res chain seq x y z
N GLY A 1 -0.82 0.13 11.80
CA GLY A 1 -1.01 1.32 12.65
C GLY A 1 0.27 1.71 13.36
N TRP A 2 0.32 2.91 13.87
CA TRP A 2 1.50 3.44 14.55
C TRP A 2 1.44 3.20 16.03
N LEU A 3 2.61 3.11 16.64
CA LEU A 3 2.78 3.00 18.09
C LEU A 3 3.42 4.28 18.63
N ASP A 4 2.91 4.77 19.72
CA ASP A 4 3.63 5.74 20.55
C ASP A 4 4.81 5.03 21.21
N LEU A 5 6.03 5.42 20.87
CA LEU A 5 7.25 4.76 21.32
C LEU A 5 7.50 4.91 22.84
N LYS A 6 6.85 5.85 23.51
CA LYS A 6 6.98 6.03 24.96
C LYS A 6 6.01 5.15 25.73
N THR A 7 4.79 5.06 25.25
CA THR A 7 3.71 4.33 25.92
C THR A 7 3.49 2.93 25.36
N MET A 8 4.06 2.63 24.18
CA MET A 8 3.83 1.40 23.41
C MET A 8 2.33 1.15 23.13
N GLN A 9 1.54 2.20 23.12
CA GLN A 9 0.11 2.13 22.78
C GLN A 9 -0.14 2.48 21.32
N PRO A 10 -1.15 1.87 20.70
CA PRO A 10 -1.55 2.25 19.34
C PRO A 10 -1.94 3.72 19.27
N MET A 11 -1.44 4.42 18.28
CA MET A 11 -1.88 5.77 17.95
C MET A 11 -3.09 5.72 17.02
N ASN A 12 -3.94 6.74 17.10
CA ASN A 12 -5.15 6.84 16.26
C ASN A 12 -4.84 7.26 14.80
N HIS A 13 -3.58 7.53 14.46
CA HIS A 13 -3.19 7.80 13.09
C HIS A 13 -3.07 6.50 12.31
N LEU A 14 -3.65 6.47 11.11
CA LEU A 14 -3.62 5.33 10.22
C LEU A 14 -3.97 4.01 10.93
N ASN A 15 -5.12 3.96 11.59
CA ASN A 15 -5.61 2.77 12.30
C ASN A 15 -5.61 1.51 11.44
N ALA A 16 -6.00 1.68 10.16
CA ALA A 16 -5.89 0.67 9.15
C ALA A 16 -4.92 1.20 8.08
N SER A 17 -3.74 0.61 7.99
CA SER A 17 -2.73 0.99 7.01
C SER A 17 -2.41 -0.20 6.11
N PRO A 18 -2.34 0.02 4.79
CA PRO A 18 -1.95 -1.02 3.83
C PRO A 18 -0.50 -1.49 4.00
N GLU A 19 0.38 -0.75 4.69
CA GLU A 19 1.70 -1.22 5.11
C GLU A 19 1.65 -2.52 5.93
N THR A 20 0.50 -2.82 6.53
CA THR A 20 0.23 -4.09 7.20
C THR A 20 0.50 -5.29 6.29
N SER A 21 0.35 -5.13 4.98
CA SER A 21 0.61 -6.19 3.99
C SER A 21 2.07 -6.65 3.96
N LEU A 22 3.04 -5.75 4.20
CA LEU A 22 4.44 -6.16 4.40
C LEU A 22 4.61 -7.12 5.57
N SER A 23 3.90 -6.84 6.68
CA SER A 23 3.94 -7.72 7.84
C SER A 23 3.31 -9.09 7.53
N VAL A 24 2.29 -9.14 6.67
CA VAL A 24 1.69 -10.40 6.22
C VAL A 24 2.73 -11.24 5.48
N THR A 25 3.37 -10.69 4.46
CA THR A 25 4.41 -11.38 3.68
C THR A 25 5.53 -11.88 4.61
N PHE A 26 6.02 -11.02 5.50
CA PHE A 26 7.06 -11.39 6.46
C PHE A 26 6.64 -12.54 7.39
N LEU A 27 5.44 -12.48 7.96
CA LEU A 27 4.91 -13.53 8.84
C LEU A 27 4.69 -14.86 8.12
N LEU A 28 4.26 -14.82 6.87
CA LEU A 28 4.12 -16.04 6.06
C LEU A 28 5.49 -16.67 5.78
N LYS A 29 6.53 -15.87 5.49
CA LYS A 29 7.90 -16.37 5.35
C LYS A 29 8.44 -16.97 6.66
N LEU A 30 8.15 -16.35 7.80
CA LEU A 30 8.49 -16.94 9.10
C LEU A 30 7.75 -18.26 9.34
N TYR A 31 6.50 -18.36 8.94
CA TYR A 31 5.74 -19.61 9.01
C TYR A 31 6.38 -20.71 8.14
N GLU A 32 6.73 -20.39 6.91
CA GLU A 32 7.42 -21.35 6.00
C GLU A 32 8.72 -21.88 6.61
N LEU A 33 9.49 -21.04 7.29
CA LEU A 33 10.77 -21.42 7.88
C LEU A 33 10.64 -22.16 9.22
N THR A 34 9.64 -21.80 10.02
CA THR A 34 9.56 -22.27 11.44
C THR A 34 8.44 -23.24 11.69
N HIS A 35 7.47 -23.32 10.79
CA HIS A 35 6.21 -24.08 10.91
C HIS A 35 5.38 -23.73 12.16
N LYS A 36 5.60 -22.52 12.74
CA LYS A 36 4.85 -22.05 13.90
C LYS A 36 3.51 -21.43 13.45
N GLU A 37 2.42 -22.08 13.81
CA GLU A 37 1.06 -21.65 13.45
C GLU A 37 0.69 -20.24 13.96
N GLU A 38 1.36 -19.74 14.97
CA GLU A 38 1.16 -18.38 15.47
C GLU A 38 1.41 -17.31 14.40
N TYR A 39 2.46 -17.48 13.57
CA TYR A 39 2.79 -16.56 12.49
C TYR A 39 1.73 -16.58 11.38
N LYS A 40 1.31 -17.77 10.99
CA LYS A 40 0.23 -17.95 10.01
C LYS A 40 -1.07 -17.29 10.46
N ARG A 41 -1.49 -17.53 11.70
CA ARG A 41 -2.72 -16.91 12.25
C ARG A 41 -2.62 -15.39 12.29
N ALA A 42 -1.45 -14.84 12.70
CA ALA A 42 -1.23 -13.40 12.72
C ALA A 42 -1.27 -12.81 11.31
N ALA A 43 -0.66 -13.47 10.32
CA ALA A 43 -0.68 -13.06 8.93
C ALA A 43 -2.10 -12.98 8.37
N PHE A 44 -2.89 -14.04 8.53
CA PHE A 44 -4.27 -14.04 8.03
C PHE A 44 -5.17 -13.04 8.75
N LYS A 45 -4.98 -12.84 10.05
CA LYS A 45 -5.71 -11.79 10.78
C LYS A 45 -5.38 -10.40 10.22
N ALA A 46 -4.11 -10.13 9.95
CA ALA A 46 -3.66 -8.88 9.37
C ALA A 46 -4.18 -8.69 7.94
N MET A 47 -4.10 -9.75 7.10
CA MET A 47 -4.63 -9.69 5.72
C MET A 47 -6.14 -9.46 5.70
N ASN A 48 -6.87 -10.07 6.62
CA ASN A 48 -8.31 -9.88 6.74
C ASN A 48 -8.68 -8.41 7.03
N ALA A 49 -7.90 -7.72 7.87
CA ALA A 49 -8.08 -6.29 8.11
C ALA A 49 -7.87 -5.47 6.82
N VAL A 50 -6.85 -5.79 6.02
CA VAL A 50 -6.60 -5.12 4.74
C VAL A 50 -7.75 -5.35 3.75
N ILE A 51 -8.24 -6.58 3.66
CA ILE A 51 -9.36 -6.95 2.77
C ILE A 51 -10.65 -6.19 3.15
N HIS A 52 -10.93 -6.03 4.43
CA HIS A 52 -12.21 -5.44 4.86
C HIS A 52 -12.16 -3.93 5.07
N GLU A 53 -11.00 -3.37 5.41
CA GLU A 53 -10.89 -1.96 5.79
C GLU A 53 -10.18 -1.08 4.76
N ILE A 54 -9.34 -1.66 3.89
CA ILE A 54 -8.53 -0.92 2.91
C ILE A 54 -9.09 -1.08 1.49
N ILE A 55 -9.12 -2.30 0.99
CA ILE A 55 -9.44 -2.60 -0.41
C ILE A 55 -10.83 -2.07 -0.81
N PRO A 56 -11.91 -2.27 -0.02
CA PRO A 56 -13.26 -1.86 -0.45
C PRO A 56 -13.42 -0.35 -0.65
N VAL A 57 -12.62 0.44 0.06
CA VAL A 57 -12.73 1.90 0.06
C VAL A 57 -11.55 2.58 -0.64
N GLY A 58 -10.58 1.81 -1.13
CA GLY A 58 -9.38 2.33 -1.80
C GLY A 58 -8.51 3.18 -0.87
N LYS A 59 -8.37 2.77 0.40
CA LYS A 59 -7.61 3.53 1.40
C LYS A 59 -6.13 3.14 1.39
N TRP A 60 -5.43 3.48 0.31
CA TRP A 60 -4.02 3.14 0.09
C TRP A 60 -3.03 4.12 0.71
N GLU A 61 -3.45 4.86 1.71
CA GLU A 61 -2.62 5.83 2.42
C GLU A 61 -1.76 5.17 3.50
N ASP A 62 -0.52 5.60 3.58
CA ASP A 62 0.49 5.11 4.53
C ASP A 62 1.38 6.24 5.04
N PHE A 63 2.49 5.89 5.69
CA PHE A 63 3.46 6.87 6.18
C PHE A 63 3.98 7.79 5.06
N GLU A 64 4.39 7.25 3.93
CA GLU A 64 4.95 8.04 2.85
C GLU A 64 3.96 9.02 2.24
N THR A 65 2.68 8.67 2.27
CA THR A 65 1.61 9.55 1.80
C THR A 65 1.59 10.89 2.52
N TYR A 66 2.02 10.97 3.77
CA TYR A 66 1.89 12.16 4.60
C TYR A 66 3.20 12.75 5.09
N TRP A 67 4.28 12.00 5.14
CA TRP A 67 5.53 12.46 5.76
C TRP A 67 6.75 12.40 4.85
N SER A 68 6.79 11.47 3.93
CA SER A 68 7.93 11.32 3.02
C SER A 68 7.73 12.07 1.71
N CYS A 69 6.58 11.86 1.10
CA CYS A 69 6.29 12.33 -0.26
C CYS A 69 5.17 13.38 -0.32
N SER A 70 4.52 13.66 0.80
CA SER A 70 3.43 14.63 0.84
C SER A 70 3.89 16.04 1.16
N ARG A 71 3.03 16.99 0.81
CA ARG A 71 3.21 18.38 1.16
C ARG A 71 3.28 18.52 2.69
N TYR A 72 4.23 19.32 3.17
CA TYR A 72 4.35 19.64 4.59
C TYR A 72 3.02 20.12 5.18
N GLY A 73 2.63 19.55 6.32
CA GLY A 73 1.37 19.90 6.97
C GLY A 73 0.13 19.17 6.45
N SER A 74 0.30 18.16 5.60
CA SER A 74 -0.83 17.36 5.09
C SER A 74 -1.29 16.24 6.05
N ASP A 75 -0.65 16.09 7.18
CA ASP A 75 -1.01 15.15 8.25
C ASP A 75 -2.46 15.31 8.77
N ASN A 76 -3.00 16.52 8.69
CA ASN A 76 -4.40 16.79 9.01
C ASN A 76 -5.39 16.16 8.02
N LEU A 77 -4.92 15.66 6.90
CA LEU A 77 -5.71 14.97 5.87
C LEU A 77 -5.74 13.44 6.07
N VAL A 78 -4.98 12.91 7.02
CA VAL A 78 -4.95 11.47 7.32
C VAL A 78 -6.36 10.92 7.51
N GLY A 79 -6.68 9.87 6.77
CA GLY A 79 -7.99 9.23 6.78
C GLY A 79 -9.12 9.99 6.08
N LYS A 80 -8.83 11.16 5.49
CA LYS A 80 -9.81 11.98 4.79
C LYS A 80 -9.69 11.82 3.28
N LYS A 81 -10.83 11.85 2.63
CA LYS A 81 -10.89 11.87 1.16
C LYS A 81 -10.57 13.27 0.62
N VAL A 82 -9.87 13.31 -0.49
CA VAL A 82 -9.61 14.54 -1.24
C VAL A 82 -10.90 15.07 -1.83
N LEU A 83 -11.23 16.35 -1.59
CA LEU A 83 -12.51 16.93 -1.96
C LEU A 83 -12.79 16.90 -3.48
N ARG A 84 -11.74 16.99 -4.31
CA ARG A 84 -11.89 17.08 -5.76
C ARG A 84 -12.40 15.79 -6.39
N ASN A 85 -11.89 14.63 -5.96
CA ASN A 85 -12.19 13.33 -6.58
C ASN A 85 -12.87 12.33 -5.63
N ASN A 86 -13.07 12.73 -4.37
CA ASN A 86 -13.65 11.89 -3.32
C ASN A 86 -12.91 10.56 -3.09
N MET A 87 -11.59 10.54 -3.33
CA MET A 87 -10.71 9.40 -3.11
C MET A 87 -9.78 9.67 -1.93
N HIS A 88 -9.32 8.62 -1.27
CA HIS A 88 -8.17 8.71 -0.37
C HIS A 88 -6.90 8.95 -1.19
N LYS A 89 -5.89 9.54 -0.58
CA LYS A 89 -4.55 9.55 -1.15
C LYS A 89 -4.06 8.12 -1.32
N GLN A 90 -3.30 7.88 -2.37
CA GLN A 90 -2.88 6.53 -2.73
C GLN A 90 -1.36 6.43 -2.81
N ASN A 91 -0.82 5.43 -2.13
CA ASN A 91 0.56 5.02 -2.29
C ASN A 91 0.62 3.73 -3.11
N ASN A 92 1.37 3.75 -4.19
CA ASN A 92 1.50 2.61 -5.10
C ASN A 92 2.28 1.45 -4.50
N PHE A 93 3.24 1.71 -3.62
CA PHE A 93 3.90 0.64 -2.87
C PHE A 93 2.94 -0.17 -2.03
N SER A 94 2.02 0.51 -1.38
CA SER A 94 1.01 -0.15 -0.56
C SER A 94 0.11 -1.09 -1.37
N MET A 95 -0.22 -0.70 -2.61
CA MET A 95 -0.95 -1.59 -3.52
C MET A 95 -0.09 -2.78 -3.95
N PHE A 96 1.16 -2.54 -4.30
CA PHE A 96 2.10 -3.60 -4.68
C PHE A 96 2.28 -4.63 -3.54
N TRP A 97 2.62 -4.18 -2.35
CA TRP A 97 2.80 -5.07 -1.18
C TRP A 97 1.53 -5.84 -0.84
N THR A 98 0.36 -5.22 -1.03
CA THR A 98 -0.92 -5.89 -0.80
C THR A 98 -1.18 -6.96 -1.84
N ALA A 99 -0.93 -6.70 -3.12
CA ALA A 99 -1.08 -7.70 -4.17
C ALA A 99 -0.13 -8.90 -3.95
N GLU A 100 1.12 -8.64 -3.56
CA GLU A 100 2.10 -9.67 -3.21
C GLU A 100 1.64 -10.51 -2.01
N ALA A 101 1.21 -9.87 -0.92
CA ALA A 101 0.74 -10.56 0.28
C ALA A 101 -0.50 -11.44 0.00
N LEU A 102 -1.42 -10.96 -0.83
CA LEU A 102 -2.59 -11.71 -1.26
C LEU A 102 -2.20 -12.93 -2.10
N LEU A 103 -1.22 -12.78 -3.00
CA LEU A 103 -0.68 -13.91 -3.76
C LEU A 103 -0.05 -14.97 -2.85
N GLU A 104 0.72 -14.56 -1.83
CA GLU A 104 1.29 -15.50 -0.85
C GLU A 104 0.18 -16.20 -0.03
N CYS A 105 -0.86 -15.48 0.38
CA CYS A 105 -2.02 -16.08 1.03
C CYS A 105 -2.70 -17.10 0.12
N TYR A 106 -2.86 -16.81 -1.17
CA TYR A 106 -3.41 -17.74 -2.14
C TYR A 106 -2.54 -18.98 -2.32
N ARG A 107 -1.23 -18.82 -2.46
CA ARG A 107 -0.27 -19.95 -2.59
C ARG A 107 -0.36 -20.91 -1.43
N LEU A 108 -0.54 -20.39 -0.22
CA LEU A 108 -0.61 -21.20 0.98
C LEU A 108 -1.97 -21.88 1.18
N THR A 109 -3.06 -21.28 0.72
CA THR A 109 -4.43 -21.75 1.03
C THR A 109 -5.20 -22.30 -0.15
N SER A 110 -4.80 -21.92 -1.38
CA SER A 110 -5.57 -22.13 -2.61
C SER A 110 -6.97 -21.49 -2.59
N ASN A 111 -7.21 -20.56 -1.64
CA ASN A 111 -8.47 -19.82 -1.60
C ASN A 111 -8.48 -18.72 -2.68
N LYS A 112 -9.35 -18.90 -3.66
CA LYS A 112 -9.47 -17.99 -4.82
C LYS A 112 -9.83 -16.56 -4.45
N GLU A 113 -10.47 -16.34 -3.33
CA GLU A 113 -10.79 -15.00 -2.85
C GLU A 113 -9.54 -14.12 -2.72
N TYR A 114 -8.43 -14.66 -2.21
CA TYR A 114 -7.16 -13.95 -2.16
C TYR A 114 -6.62 -13.62 -3.56
N LEU A 115 -6.77 -14.54 -4.50
CA LEU A 115 -6.36 -14.29 -5.89
C LEU A 115 -7.19 -13.18 -6.53
N ASP A 116 -8.51 -13.20 -6.33
CA ASP A 116 -9.42 -12.21 -6.88
C ASP A 116 -9.15 -10.80 -6.32
N TYR A 117 -8.91 -10.68 -5.01
CA TYR A 117 -8.48 -9.41 -4.40
C TYR A 117 -7.09 -8.99 -4.87
N GLY A 118 -6.17 -9.93 -5.00
CA GLY A 118 -4.82 -9.65 -5.50
C GLY A 118 -4.83 -9.11 -6.92
N GLN A 119 -5.58 -9.74 -7.81
CA GLN A 119 -5.76 -9.29 -9.19
C GLN A 119 -6.38 -7.90 -9.24
N ARG A 120 -7.47 -7.67 -8.52
CA ARG A 120 -8.09 -6.34 -8.45
C ARG A 120 -7.12 -5.27 -7.96
N THR A 121 -6.35 -5.55 -6.92
CA THR A 121 -5.36 -4.60 -6.39
C THR A 121 -4.26 -4.32 -7.40
N LEU A 122 -3.80 -5.35 -8.10
CA LEU A 122 -2.81 -5.20 -9.17
C LEU A 122 -3.37 -4.40 -10.35
N ASP A 123 -4.62 -4.63 -10.73
CA ASP A 123 -5.28 -3.86 -11.79
C ASP A 123 -5.38 -2.36 -11.42
N GLU A 124 -5.72 -2.04 -10.15
CA GLU A 124 -5.71 -0.66 -9.65
C GLU A 124 -4.30 -0.04 -9.74
N LEU A 125 -3.27 -0.78 -9.36
CA LEU A 125 -1.88 -0.34 -9.49
C LEU A 125 -1.50 -0.10 -10.95
N LEU A 126 -1.80 -1.03 -11.85
CA LEU A 126 -1.48 -0.93 -13.28
C LEU A 126 -2.14 0.25 -13.98
N MET A 127 -3.29 0.70 -13.50
CA MET A 127 -3.92 1.92 -14.01
C MET A 127 -3.11 3.19 -13.73
N THR A 128 -2.14 3.14 -12.83
CA THR A 128 -1.26 4.27 -12.48
C THR A 128 0.06 4.25 -13.22
N GLN A 129 0.28 3.24 -14.07
CA GLN A 129 1.48 3.11 -14.86
C GLN A 129 1.62 4.23 -15.89
N ALA A 130 2.80 4.83 -15.97
CA ALA A 130 3.06 5.89 -16.93
C ALA A 130 3.03 5.34 -18.35
N SER A 131 2.04 5.77 -19.13
CA SER A 131 1.83 5.33 -20.53
C SER A 131 2.52 6.21 -21.57
N TRP A 132 3.12 7.32 -21.16
CA TRP A 132 3.85 8.23 -22.03
C TRP A 132 4.99 8.93 -21.29
N GLN A 133 5.95 9.47 -22.04
CA GLN A 133 7.10 10.20 -21.52
C GLN A 133 6.85 11.70 -21.59
N PRO A 134 6.67 12.39 -20.45
CA PRO A 134 6.58 13.85 -20.46
C PRO A 134 7.90 14.48 -20.90
N PRO A 135 7.89 15.50 -21.78
CA PRO A 135 9.12 16.08 -22.36
C PRO A 135 9.98 16.84 -21.33
N TYR A 136 9.42 17.20 -20.19
CA TYR A 136 10.10 17.90 -19.10
C TYR A 136 10.70 16.97 -18.03
N MET A 137 10.50 15.65 -18.16
CA MET A 137 11.05 14.66 -17.24
C MET A 137 12.44 14.23 -17.68
N TYR A 138 13.41 14.35 -16.75
CA TYR A 138 14.80 13.96 -17.00
C TYR A 138 15.03 12.45 -16.96
N VAL A 139 14.14 11.73 -16.30
CA VAL A 139 14.19 10.27 -16.16
C VAL A 139 13.19 9.67 -17.15
N ASN A 140 13.54 8.54 -17.72
CA ASN A 140 12.55 7.78 -18.50
C ASN A 140 11.53 7.19 -17.54
N VAL A 141 10.27 7.62 -17.66
CA VAL A 141 9.16 7.20 -16.80
C VAL A 141 8.21 6.25 -17.49
N LEU A 142 8.39 6.03 -18.78
CA LEU A 142 7.50 5.16 -19.55
C LEU A 142 7.52 3.73 -18.98
N GLY A 143 6.34 3.24 -18.61
CA GLY A 143 6.18 1.93 -17.97
C GLY A 143 6.42 1.94 -16.45
N GLY A 144 6.91 3.04 -15.90
CA GLY A 144 7.15 3.20 -14.46
C GLY A 144 5.90 3.55 -13.66
N PHE A 145 6.05 3.48 -12.34
CA PHE A 145 5.01 3.86 -11.38
C PHE A 145 5.51 4.98 -10.49
N GLY A 146 4.69 5.99 -10.28
CA GLY A 146 4.95 6.96 -9.21
C GLY A 146 4.70 6.33 -7.85
N VAL A 147 5.37 6.84 -6.80
CA VAL A 147 5.09 6.38 -5.43
C VAL A 147 3.67 6.76 -5.02
N LEU A 148 3.27 8.00 -5.31
CA LEU A 148 1.97 8.53 -4.95
C LEU A 148 1.11 8.85 -6.16
N ASN A 149 -0.17 8.50 -6.06
CA ASN A 149 -1.25 9.00 -6.90
C ASN A 149 -2.03 10.04 -6.12
N ALA A 150 -1.34 11.02 -5.56
CA ALA A 150 -1.99 12.06 -4.78
C ALA A 150 -2.54 13.12 -5.69
N ASP A 151 -3.83 13.36 -5.55
CA ASP A 151 -4.51 14.40 -6.29
C ASP A 151 -4.06 15.80 -5.86
N GLY A 152 -3.55 16.58 -6.82
CA GLY A 152 -3.19 17.99 -6.64
C GLY A 152 -1.96 18.25 -5.78
N GLU A 153 -1.38 17.23 -5.19
CA GLU A 153 -0.08 17.31 -4.55
C GLU A 153 0.96 16.71 -5.48
N TRP A 154 1.42 17.52 -6.38
CA TRP A 154 2.61 17.25 -7.17
C TRP A 154 3.79 17.26 -6.22
N ASN A 155 3.98 16.18 -5.57
CA ASN A 155 5.24 15.95 -4.94
C ASN A 155 6.27 15.77 -6.01
N ASP A 156 7.38 16.31 -5.73
CA ASP A 156 8.54 16.25 -6.57
C ASP A 156 8.63 14.87 -7.21
N SER A 157 8.06 14.81 -8.39
CA SER A 157 8.04 13.65 -9.24
C SER A 157 9.44 13.10 -9.53
N ARG A 158 10.46 13.81 -9.10
CA ARG A 158 11.86 13.44 -9.23
C ARG A 158 12.30 12.36 -8.25
N GLU A 159 11.63 12.25 -7.09
CA GLU A 159 11.97 11.27 -6.06
C GLU A 159 11.04 10.05 -6.07
N SER A 160 9.96 10.11 -6.83
CA SER A 160 8.85 9.17 -6.70
C SER A 160 8.75 8.13 -7.79
N LEU A 161 9.72 8.00 -8.67
CA LEU A 161 9.61 7.09 -9.80
C LEU A 161 10.44 5.83 -9.58
N PHE A 162 9.75 4.73 -9.41
CA PHE A 162 10.33 3.40 -9.42
C PHE A 162 10.03 2.74 -10.75
N SER A 163 10.99 2.74 -11.64
CA SER A 163 10.85 2.16 -12.97
C SER A 163 11.22 0.67 -13.06
N GLU A 164 11.66 0.04 -11.97
CA GLU A 164 12.32 -1.26 -12.04
C GLU A 164 11.73 -2.35 -11.13
N LEU A 165 10.57 -2.15 -10.54
CA LEU A 165 10.06 -3.09 -9.51
C LEU A 165 8.98 -4.06 -9.97
N ILE A 166 8.70 -4.15 -11.27
CA ILE A 166 7.75 -5.15 -11.78
C ILE A 166 8.32 -5.87 -12.97
#